data_93f7afca8895328ea09052082e3722ba
#
_entry.id   93f7afca8895328ea09052082e3722ba
#
_cell.length_a   1.000
_cell.length_b   1.000
_cell.length_c   1.000
_cell.angle_alpha   90.00
_cell.angle_beta   90.00
_cell.angle_gamma   90.00
#
_symmetry.space_group_name_H-M   'P 1'
#
loop_
_entity.id
_entity.type
_entity.pdbx_description
1 polymer ?
#
loop_
_entity_poly.entity_id
_entity_poly.type
_entity_poly.pdbx_seq_one_letter_code
_entity_poly.pdbx_strand_id
1 'polypeptide(L)'
;MIFLRRSEWGSGVKATRVVAHPVTSQGGAVNTVVLHHSVTGRSPSLDRARAIESYHQGTGTNFYDLAYNFMVSAVDASVFEGRGALVQGGATGKAKGKNRPEDETSLSVCAIGNFEDSEPPQLLLNNLVDLLGKLVADGHVA
;
A
#
# COMPACT_ATOMS: atom_id res chain seq x y z
N MET A 1 -3.03 -1.05 -16.41
CA MET A 1 -3.11 -1.44 -15.00
C MET A 1 -4.19 -2.50 -14.80
N ILE A 2 -3.86 -3.54 -14.08
CA ILE A 2 -4.82 -4.54 -13.60
C ILE A 2 -4.98 -4.31 -12.10
N PHE A 3 -6.09 -3.71 -11.70
CA PHE A 3 -6.35 -3.38 -10.30
C PHE A 3 -7.04 -4.57 -9.61
N LEU A 4 -6.38 -5.14 -8.61
CA LEU A 4 -6.87 -6.27 -7.84
C LEU A 4 -7.34 -5.80 -6.47
N ARG A 5 -8.63 -5.95 -6.18
CA ARG A 5 -9.19 -5.66 -4.88
C ARG A 5 -8.66 -6.62 -3.83
N ARG A 6 -8.61 -6.19 -2.58
CA ARG A 6 -8.10 -7.03 -1.48
C ARG A 6 -8.80 -8.40 -1.43
N SER A 7 -10.09 -8.46 -1.67
CA SER A 7 -10.88 -9.69 -1.69
C SER A 7 -10.53 -10.65 -2.83
N GLU A 8 -9.86 -10.16 -3.87
CA GLU A 8 -9.51 -10.98 -5.04
C GLU A 8 -8.14 -11.64 -4.90
N TRP A 9 -7.23 -11.07 -4.11
CA TRP A 9 -5.86 -11.56 -4.03
C TRP A 9 -5.39 -11.91 -2.61
N GLY A 10 -5.92 -11.24 -1.60
CA GLY A 10 -5.45 -11.36 -0.22
C GLY A 10 -6.21 -12.40 0.59
N SER A 11 -5.69 -12.71 1.77
CA SER A 11 -6.36 -13.57 2.75
C SER A 11 -7.40 -12.82 3.58
N GLY A 12 -7.58 -11.53 3.29
CA GLY A 12 -8.46 -10.65 4.03
C GLY A 12 -7.83 -10.10 5.30
N VAL A 13 -8.57 -9.19 5.93
CA VAL A 13 -8.14 -8.57 7.19
C VAL A 13 -8.34 -9.55 8.33
N LYS A 14 -7.26 -9.95 9.00
CA LYS A 14 -7.32 -10.80 10.20
C LYS A 14 -7.54 -10.01 11.49
N ALA A 15 -7.31 -8.69 11.42
CA ALA A 15 -7.45 -7.83 12.57
C ALA A 15 -8.87 -7.32 12.71
N THR A 16 -9.32 -7.25 13.95
CA THR A 16 -10.62 -6.66 14.30
C THR A 16 -10.59 -5.14 14.39
N ARG A 17 -9.41 -4.54 14.30
CA ARG A 17 -9.22 -3.10 14.50
C ARG A 17 -8.90 -2.41 13.18
N VAL A 18 -9.89 -1.72 12.64
CA VAL A 18 -9.75 -0.87 11.45
C VAL A 18 -9.82 0.58 11.91
N VAL A 19 -8.85 1.39 11.49
CA VAL A 19 -8.83 2.82 11.74
C VAL A 19 -9.17 3.52 10.43
N ALA A 20 -10.30 4.23 10.41
CA ALA A 20 -10.71 5.01 9.24
C ALA A 20 -9.67 6.10 8.96
N HIS A 21 -9.37 6.33 7.67
CA HIS A 21 -8.46 7.41 7.28
C HIS A 21 -9.10 8.77 7.57
N PRO A 22 -8.44 9.66 8.31
CA PRO A 22 -9.07 10.91 8.77
C PRO A 22 -9.56 11.83 7.66
N VAL A 23 -8.87 11.83 6.52
CA VAL A 23 -9.20 12.71 5.39
C VAL A 23 -10.11 12.01 4.39
N THR A 24 -9.66 10.89 3.81
CA THR A 24 -10.36 10.28 2.67
C THR A 24 -11.65 9.58 3.05
N SER A 25 -11.76 9.04 4.26
CA SER A 25 -13.00 8.43 4.74
C SER A 25 -14.14 9.44 4.96
N GLN A 26 -13.79 10.71 5.04
CA GLN A 26 -14.77 11.82 5.16
C GLN A 26 -14.99 12.55 3.83
N GLY A 27 -14.51 11.96 2.73
CA GLY A 27 -14.68 12.53 1.39
C GLY A 27 -13.65 13.59 0.99
N GLY A 28 -12.59 13.79 1.80
CA GLY A 28 -11.48 14.67 1.46
C GLY A 28 -10.41 13.98 0.62
N ALA A 29 -9.47 14.77 0.10
CA ALA A 29 -8.33 14.28 -0.67
C ALA A 29 -7.02 14.62 0.04
N VAL A 30 -6.08 13.66 0.06
CA VAL A 30 -4.73 13.93 0.57
C VAL A 30 -3.88 14.63 -0.49
N ASN A 31 -2.88 15.38 -0.05
CA ASN A 31 -1.90 16.02 -0.93
C ASN A 31 -0.61 15.23 -1.07
N THR A 32 -0.48 14.14 -0.33
CA THR A 32 0.77 13.39 -0.22
C THR A 32 0.50 11.91 -0.39
N VAL A 33 1.30 11.29 -1.25
CA VAL A 33 1.43 9.83 -1.34
C VAL A 33 2.88 9.49 -0.99
N VAL A 34 3.06 8.61 -0.02
CA VAL A 34 4.39 8.13 0.39
C VAL A 34 4.68 6.83 -0.33
N LEU A 35 5.77 6.82 -1.09
CA LEU A 35 6.23 5.65 -1.81
C LEU A 35 7.27 4.89 -0.99
N HIS A 36 7.02 3.61 -0.83
CA HIS A 36 7.94 2.65 -0.20
C HIS A 36 8.36 1.59 -1.21
N HIS A 37 9.40 0.82 -0.87
CA HIS A 37 9.68 -0.45 -1.52
C HIS A 37 9.68 -1.57 -0.48
N SER A 38 9.42 -2.79 -0.93
CA SER A 38 9.26 -3.92 0.00
C SER A 38 10.58 -4.54 0.45
N VAL A 39 11.67 -4.23 -0.23
CA VAL A 39 13.00 -4.86 -0.03
C VAL A 39 12.91 -6.39 -0.17
N THR A 40 12.15 -6.84 -1.16
CA THR A 40 11.91 -8.26 -1.47
C THR A 40 12.22 -8.56 -2.93
N GLY A 41 12.11 -9.83 -3.32
CA GLY A 41 12.01 -10.19 -4.73
C GLY A 41 10.77 -9.58 -5.39
N ARG A 42 10.77 -9.53 -6.72
CA ARG A 42 9.73 -8.89 -7.52
C ARG A 42 8.70 -9.87 -8.08
N SER A 43 9.11 -11.10 -8.32
CA SER A 43 8.36 -12.08 -9.11
C SER A 43 8.16 -13.41 -8.34
N PRO A 44 7.03 -14.07 -8.53
CA PRO A 44 5.80 -13.54 -9.14
C PRO A 44 5.15 -12.46 -8.25
N SER A 45 4.54 -11.45 -8.86
CA SER A 45 4.01 -10.30 -8.11
C SER A 45 2.94 -10.69 -7.10
N LEU A 46 2.03 -11.58 -7.46
CA LEU A 46 0.97 -12.07 -6.57
C LEU A 46 1.54 -12.81 -5.36
N ASP A 47 2.54 -13.68 -5.55
CA ASP A 47 3.17 -14.41 -4.45
C ASP A 47 3.90 -13.45 -3.51
N ARG A 48 4.53 -12.42 -4.04
CA ARG A 48 5.20 -11.39 -3.25
C ARG A 48 4.20 -10.54 -2.47
N ALA A 49 3.09 -10.13 -3.09
CA ALA A 49 2.03 -9.41 -2.40
C ALA A 49 1.47 -10.22 -1.22
N ARG A 50 1.19 -11.50 -1.42
CA ARG A 50 0.73 -12.42 -0.38
C ARG A 50 1.76 -12.64 0.72
N ALA A 51 3.04 -12.73 0.38
CA ALA A 51 4.11 -12.86 1.36
C ALA A 51 4.25 -11.61 2.22
N ILE A 52 4.11 -10.42 1.65
CA ILE A 52 4.12 -9.15 2.38
C ILE A 52 2.91 -9.07 3.32
N GLU A 53 1.72 -9.42 2.85
CA GLU A 53 0.52 -9.48 3.68
C GLU A 53 0.71 -10.41 4.87
N SER A 54 1.18 -11.63 4.62
CA SER A 54 1.43 -12.64 5.65
C SER A 54 2.46 -12.19 6.68
N TYR A 55 3.53 -11.54 6.23
CA TYR A 55 4.57 -10.99 7.12
C TYR A 55 4.00 -9.88 8.01
N HIS A 56 3.24 -8.96 7.47
CA HIS A 56 2.65 -7.86 8.24
C HIS A 56 1.57 -8.34 9.22
N GLN A 57 0.85 -9.38 8.89
CA GLN A 57 -0.15 -9.99 9.78
C GLN A 57 0.44 -11.00 10.76
N GLY A 58 1.72 -11.30 10.64
CA GLY A 58 2.42 -12.25 11.49
C GLY A 58 2.75 -11.69 12.88
N THR A 59 3.16 -12.58 13.77
CA THR A 59 3.39 -12.30 15.19
C THR A 59 4.56 -11.35 15.47
N GLY A 60 5.44 -11.12 14.51
CA GLY A 60 6.65 -10.30 14.70
C GLY A 60 6.52 -8.82 14.40
N THR A 61 5.44 -8.37 13.79
CA THR A 61 5.36 -7.01 13.24
C THR A 61 4.45 -6.04 14.00
N ASN A 62 3.58 -6.49 14.88
CA ASN A 62 2.57 -5.66 15.56
C ASN A 62 1.65 -4.85 14.64
N PHE A 63 1.56 -5.20 13.35
CA PHE A 63 0.59 -4.61 12.45
C PHE A 63 -0.75 -5.35 12.57
N TYR A 64 -1.82 -4.58 12.57
CA TYR A 64 -3.17 -5.17 12.57
C TYR A 64 -3.54 -5.78 11.23
N ASP A 65 -2.87 -5.32 10.18
CA ASP A 65 -3.08 -5.70 8.79
C ASP A 65 -1.85 -5.33 7.97
N LEU A 66 -1.85 -5.67 6.68
CA LEU A 66 -0.92 -5.11 5.71
C LEU A 66 -0.79 -3.59 5.92
N ALA A 67 0.42 -3.08 6.06
CA ALA A 67 0.64 -1.68 6.44
C ALA A 67 0.37 -0.69 5.30
N TYR A 68 0.43 -1.13 4.05
CA TYR A 68 0.28 -0.28 2.88
C TYR A 68 -1.18 -0.12 2.45
N ASN A 69 -1.51 1.06 1.94
CA ASN A 69 -2.81 1.30 1.30
C ASN A 69 -2.90 0.57 -0.05
N PHE A 70 -1.81 0.58 -0.82
CA PHE A 70 -1.71 -0.09 -2.12
C PHE A 70 -0.30 -0.64 -2.33
N MET A 71 -0.19 -1.65 -3.21
CA MET A 71 1.11 -2.15 -3.68
C MET A 71 1.10 -2.21 -5.20
N VAL A 72 2.26 -1.97 -5.83
CA VAL A 72 2.41 -1.98 -7.28
C VAL A 72 3.50 -2.97 -7.71
N SER A 73 3.21 -3.70 -8.79
CA SER A 73 4.15 -4.65 -9.36
C SER A 73 5.23 -3.96 -10.19
N ALA A 74 6.42 -4.55 -10.19
CA ALA A 74 7.54 -4.16 -11.05
C ALA A 74 7.76 -5.13 -12.23
N VAL A 75 6.93 -6.19 -12.35
CA VAL A 75 7.13 -7.27 -13.33
C VAL A 75 5.92 -7.53 -14.22
N ASP A 76 4.76 -7.00 -13.84
CA ASP A 76 3.52 -7.10 -14.61
C ASP A 76 2.63 -5.86 -14.35
N ALA A 77 1.45 -5.82 -14.95
CA ALA A 77 0.53 -4.67 -14.84
C ALA A 77 -0.30 -4.68 -13.54
N SER A 78 0.01 -5.53 -12.57
CA SER A 78 -0.79 -5.70 -11.36
C SER A 78 -0.60 -4.56 -10.36
N VAL A 79 -1.71 -4.07 -9.84
CA VAL A 79 -1.78 -3.16 -8.70
C VAL A 79 -2.70 -3.79 -7.67
N PHE A 80 -2.22 -3.91 -6.45
CA PHE A 80 -2.91 -4.59 -5.36
C PHE A 80 -3.48 -3.58 -4.36
N GLU A 81 -4.77 -3.63 -4.13
CA GLU A 81 -5.37 -2.91 -3.00
C GLU A 81 -4.90 -3.56 -1.70
N GLY A 82 -4.30 -2.76 -0.84
CA GLY A 82 -3.95 -3.15 0.53
C GLY A 82 -5.07 -2.80 1.50
N ARG A 83 -4.84 -1.83 2.36
CA ARG A 83 -5.91 -1.28 3.24
C ARG A 83 -6.94 -0.44 2.48
N GLY A 84 -6.64 -0.05 1.24
CA GLY A 84 -7.46 0.87 0.47
C GLY A 84 -7.32 2.32 0.94
N ALA A 85 -8.01 3.24 0.25
CA ALA A 85 -7.88 4.67 0.53
C ALA A 85 -8.66 5.13 1.78
N LEU A 86 -9.67 4.39 2.21
CA LEU A 86 -10.55 4.79 3.31
C LEU A 86 -10.07 4.33 4.69
N VAL A 87 -9.02 3.53 4.74
CA VAL A 87 -8.42 3.01 5.96
C VAL A 87 -7.03 3.60 6.14
N GLN A 88 -6.72 4.07 7.34
CA GLN A 88 -5.40 4.61 7.64
C GLN A 88 -4.32 3.55 7.48
N GLY A 89 -3.24 3.89 6.81
CA GLY A 89 -2.07 3.03 6.66
C GLY A 89 -1.27 2.91 7.95
N GLY A 90 -0.22 2.10 7.92
CA GLY A 90 0.69 1.91 9.04
C GLY A 90 2.16 1.86 8.61
N ALA A 91 2.48 2.39 7.44
CA ALA A 91 3.78 2.16 6.79
C ALA A 91 4.81 3.27 7.01
N THR A 92 4.46 4.41 7.58
CA THR A 92 5.39 5.53 7.76
C THR A 92 6.35 5.37 8.94
N GLY A 93 6.47 4.16 9.44
CA GLY A 93 7.57 3.70 10.28
C GLY A 93 7.75 4.46 11.58
N LYS A 94 6.94 4.23 12.56
CA LYS A 94 7.07 4.85 13.86
C LYS A 94 7.47 3.89 14.95
N ALA A 95 8.13 4.44 15.95
CA ALA A 95 8.32 3.73 17.20
C ALA A 95 6.96 3.38 17.83
N LYS A 96 6.89 2.19 18.41
CA LYS A 96 5.70 1.67 19.07
C LYS A 96 5.10 2.67 20.05
N GLY A 97 3.81 2.87 20.01
CA GLY A 97 3.08 3.72 20.95
C GLY A 97 3.07 5.22 20.65
N LYS A 98 3.64 5.67 19.54
CA LYS A 98 3.63 7.08 19.13
C LYS A 98 2.60 7.32 18.02
N ASN A 99 2.00 8.53 18.01
CA ASN A 99 1.15 8.98 16.91
C ASN A 99 1.94 9.04 15.60
N ARG A 100 1.26 8.81 14.49
CA ARG A 100 1.83 8.82 13.15
C ARG A 100 1.07 9.81 12.28
N PRO A 101 1.36 11.10 12.42
CA PRO A 101 0.63 12.12 11.67
C PRO A 101 0.76 11.94 10.16
N GLU A 102 1.85 11.35 9.67
CA GLU A 102 2.06 11.04 8.26
C GLU A 102 1.06 10.01 7.74
N ASP A 103 0.74 8.99 8.54
CA ASP A 103 -0.27 7.98 8.17
C ASP A 103 -1.68 8.59 8.13
N GLU A 104 -1.93 9.61 8.94
CA GLU A 104 -3.22 10.29 9.01
C GLU A 104 -3.46 11.27 7.85
N THR A 105 -2.39 11.74 7.21
CA THR A 105 -2.43 12.80 6.19
C THR A 105 -1.98 12.35 4.80
N SER A 106 -1.58 11.09 4.65
CA SER A 106 -1.07 10.53 3.39
C SER A 106 -1.63 9.14 3.10
N LEU A 107 -1.46 8.70 1.87
CA LEU A 107 -1.63 7.29 1.50
C LEU A 107 -0.25 6.68 1.24
N SER A 108 -0.07 5.43 1.64
CA SER A 108 1.17 4.68 1.45
C SER A 108 1.04 3.69 0.31
N VAL A 109 1.97 3.76 -0.64
CA VAL A 109 2.08 2.84 -1.77
C VAL A 109 3.42 2.12 -1.70
N CYS A 110 3.42 0.80 -1.82
CA CYS A 110 4.63 -0.01 -1.83
C CYS A 110 4.94 -0.52 -3.23
N ALA A 111 6.13 -0.22 -3.74
CA ALA A 111 6.71 -0.87 -4.90
C ALA A 111 7.25 -2.25 -4.49
N ILE A 112 6.75 -3.32 -5.11
CA ILE A 112 7.18 -4.69 -4.80
C ILE A 112 8.55 -4.94 -5.41
N GLY A 113 9.57 -4.99 -4.59
CA GLY A 113 10.96 -5.21 -4.99
C GLY A 113 11.96 -4.53 -4.06
N ASN A 114 13.23 -4.64 -4.43
CA ASN A 114 14.32 -3.92 -3.78
C ASN A 114 14.97 -2.98 -4.80
N PHE A 115 14.93 -1.69 -4.52
CA PHE A 115 15.43 -0.63 -5.40
C PHE A 115 16.54 0.20 -4.73
N GLU A 116 17.26 -0.37 -3.78
CA GLU A 116 18.41 0.28 -3.15
C GLU A 116 19.55 0.49 -4.15
N ASP A 117 19.83 -0.52 -4.96
CA ASP A 117 20.97 -0.56 -5.91
C ASP A 117 20.52 -0.72 -7.37
N SER A 118 19.23 -0.59 -7.66
CA SER A 118 18.70 -0.71 -9.02
C SER A 118 17.60 0.29 -9.28
N GLU A 119 17.56 0.78 -10.51
CA GLU A 119 16.49 1.70 -10.93
C GLU A 119 15.15 0.97 -11.01
N PRO A 120 14.05 1.65 -10.64
CA PRO A 120 12.71 1.15 -10.88
C PRO A 120 12.47 0.96 -12.39
N PRO A 121 11.95 -0.18 -12.83
CA PRO A 121 11.65 -0.38 -14.24
C PRO A 121 10.49 0.52 -14.69
N GLN A 122 10.45 0.86 -15.97
CA GLN A 122 9.41 1.70 -16.56
C GLN A 122 8.00 1.16 -16.30
N LEU A 123 7.83 -0.16 -16.28
CA LEU A 123 6.56 -0.83 -15.96
C LEU A 123 6.05 -0.45 -14.56
N LEU A 124 6.93 -0.42 -13.57
CA LEU A 124 6.57 0.02 -12.22
C LEU A 124 6.10 1.48 -12.23
N LEU A 125 6.83 2.36 -12.90
CA LEU A 125 6.48 3.77 -13.00
C LEU A 125 5.12 3.96 -13.70
N ASN A 126 4.85 3.19 -14.74
CA ASN A 126 3.56 3.21 -15.43
C ASN A 126 2.42 2.77 -14.48
N ASN A 127 2.62 1.70 -13.71
CA ASN A 127 1.64 1.25 -12.72
C ASN A 127 1.39 2.31 -11.63
N LEU A 128 2.43 3.00 -11.20
CA LEU A 128 2.30 4.11 -10.23
C LEU A 128 1.49 5.27 -10.81
N VAL A 129 1.77 5.67 -12.03
CA VAL A 129 1.03 6.76 -12.71
C VAL A 129 -0.45 6.38 -12.86
N ASP A 130 -0.73 5.16 -13.29
CA ASP A 130 -2.10 4.67 -13.45
C ASP A 130 -2.85 4.64 -12.09
N LEU A 131 -2.18 4.16 -11.04
CA LEU A 131 -2.77 4.15 -9.70
C LEU A 131 -3.04 5.56 -9.19
N LEU A 132 -2.07 6.47 -9.31
CA LEU A 132 -2.25 7.86 -8.89
C LEU A 132 -3.37 8.54 -9.66
N GLY A 133 -3.45 8.32 -10.97
CA GLY A 133 -4.55 8.82 -11.81
C GLY A 133 -5.92 8.32 -11.34
N LYS A 134 -6.00 7.04 -10.97
CA LYS A 134 -7.21 6.46 -10.39
C LYS A 134 -7.58 7.13 -9.06
N LEU A 135 -6.61 7.28 -8.17
CA LEU A 135 -6.85 7.88 -6.84
C LEU A 135 -7.28 9.35 -6.94
N VAL A 136 -6.76 10.09 -7.92
CA VAL A 136 -7.21 11.46 -8.22
C VAL A 136 -8.63 11.45 -8.76
N ALA A 137 -8.93 10.59 -9.73
CA ALA A 137 -10.27 10.47 -10.31
C ALA A 137 -11.33 10.07 -9.27
N ASP A 138 -10.94 9.24 -8.31
CA ASP A 138 -11.81 8.80 -7.20
C ASP A 138 -11.91 9.84 -6.07
N GLY A 139 -11.17 10.94 -6.14
CA GLY A 139 -11.20 12.02 -5.15
C GLY A 139 -10.41 11.76 -3.87
N HIS A 140 -9.53 10.77 -3.86
CA HIS A 140 -8.72 10.42 -2.68
C HIS A 140 -7.38 11.16 -2.64
N VAL A 141 -6.87 11.59 -3.78
CA VAL A 141 -5.65 12.39 -3.93
C VAL A 141 -5.98 13.67 -4.69
N ALA A 142 -5.44 14.76 -4.19
CA ALA A 142 -5.63 16.07 -4.83
C ALA A 142 -4.77 16.25 -6.09
#